data_586ee5184caf21d2e6ba99f1100dceeb
#
_entry.id   586ee5184caf21d2e6ba99f1100dceeb
#
_cell.length_a   1.000
_cell.length_b   1.000
_cell.length_c   1.000
_cell.angle_alpha   90.00
_cell.angle_beta   90.00
_cell.angle_gamma   90.00
#
_symmetry.space_group_name_H-M   'P 1'
#
loop_
_entity.id
_entity.type
_entity.pdbx_description
1 polymer ?
#
loop_
_entity_poly.entity_id
_entity_poly.type
_entity_poly.pdbx_seq_one_letter_code
_entity_poly.pdbx_strand_id
1 'polypeptide(L)'
;MARGAAASLALRLHATVAARRAQRGEIYRRDFLAGLAASLALGGCGGSGLPSAFGPGTAFSRARNRPRVIVVGAGVAGITCAYRLFQAGVNSDVFEANSRSGGRTWTLHGFFDDGEYAEHGGQLIASTHHYVRRLAHELGLKLTDLNALYPADAIDTNFISGQRYRQREAVEDYDQYVYDPLARAARAAGPVTTFYKHTAAGVALDRMSVDEWLNRNVQGGIGSKIGKLMLLACLDEYGGETHAQSALNLIYLFAGMRHGRLNISGTGEDDKYTISGGNDQLVARMIAKLPHGCVTLNNALVALARNDDGSYVCTFSADGTTKTVPADVVVLSIPFTVLRLVDTKAAGFSARKRRAIAQLDLGSNAKVHLQFTSSYWFEERYTATAYATEVFQGAWDTSIGQAGRAGMLVCFPGGAQGARYTGPVHGPAPDATVQSYLRSVEPVLPGALRAFNGRAYQDFWIGDPFTRGAYSYYKVGQYTTLCGEEKIPEGRVYFCGEQTSIAWQGYINGAVESGERAAREVLQTLGLAHPLAS
;
A
#
# COMPACT_ATOMS: atom_id res chain seq x y z
N MET A 1 -2.39 -2.21 3.87
CA MET A 1 -2.98 -1.09 4.60
C MET A 1 -3.96 -0.40 3.71
N ALA A 2 -4.89 0.36 4.25
CA ALA A 2 -5.91 1.05 3.49
C ALA A 2 -5.32 2.25 2.72
N ARG A 3 -4.50 1.96 1.76
CA ARG A 3 -4.05 2.91 0.76
C ARG A 3 -5.05 2.81 -0.38
N GLY A 4 -5.98 3.75 -0.46
CA GLY A 4 -6.98 3.62 -1.50
C GLY A 4 -8.11 4.63 -1.43
N ALA A 5 -8.57 5.05 -0.25
CA ALA A 5 -9.65 6.02 -0.17
C ALA A 5 -9.28 7.34 -0.88
N ALA A 6 -8.03 7.79 -0.74
CA ALA A 6 -7.53 8.97 -1.44
C ALA A 6 -7.40 8.74 -2.96
N ALA A 7 -6.97 7.55 -3.39
CA ALA A 7 -6.93 7.20 -4.80
C ALA A 7 -8.35 7.15 -5.39
N SER A 8 -9.33 6.68 -4.64
CA SER A 8 -10.74 6.71 -5.01
C SER A 8 -11.29 8.15 -5.10
N LEU A 9 -10.91 9.05 -4.19
CA LEU A 9 -11.20 10.48 -4.30
C LEU A 9 -10.59 11.09 -5.56
N ALA A 10 -9.31 10.81 -5.81
CA ALA A 10 -8.61 11.28 -7.01
C ALA A 10 -9.31 10.79 -8.29
N LEU A 11 -9.71 9.52 -8.33
CA LEU A 11 -10.47 8.95 -9.43
C LEU A 11 -11.80 9.68 -9.62
N ARG A 12 -12.57 9.91 -8.57
CA ARG A 12 -13.87 10.59 -8.65
C ARG A 12 -13.73 12.03 -9.16
N LEU A 13 -12.82 12.80 -8.61
CA LEU A 13 -12.60 14.19 -9.05
C LEU A 13 -12.11 14.24 -10.48
N HIS A 14 -11.04 13.56 -10.80
CA HIS A 14 -10.41 13.63 -12.11
C HIS A 14 -11.27 13.03 -13.22
N ALA A 15 -11.85 11.84 -13.01
CA ALA A 15 -12.72 11.19 -13.99
C ALA A 15 -14.00 12.00 -14.26
N THR A 16 -14.61 12.57 -13.20
CA THR A 16 -15.81 13.42 -13.35
C THR A 16 -15.51 14.65 -14.20
N VAL A 17 -14.40 15.33 -13.94
CA VAL A 17 -13.99 16.51 -14.71
C VAL A 17 -13.62 16.15 -16.14
N ALA A 18 -12.85 15.07 -16.34
CA ALA A 18 -12.50 14.59 -17.68
C ALA A 18 -13.75 14.25 -18.51
N ALA A 19 -14.74 13.57 -17.91
CA ALA A 19 -16.01 13.25 -18.57
C ALA A 19 -16.79 14.51 -18.96
N ARG A 20 -16.90 15.50 -18.07
CA ARG A 20 -17.56 16.79 -18.36
C ARG A 20 -16.89 17.55 -19.49
N ARG A 21 -15.55 17.62 -19.50
CA ARG A 21 -14.79 18.30 -20.55
C ARG A 21 -14.86 17.58 -21.89
N ALA A 22 -14.90 16.24 -21.90
CA ALA A 22 -15.12 15.47 -23.12
C ALA A 22 -16.50 15.71 -23.72
N GLN A 23 -17.55 15.84 -22.88
CA GLN A 23 -18.90 16.19 -23.32
C GLN A 23 -18.97 17.60 -23.91
N ARG A 24 -18.17 18.55 -23.42
CA ARG A 24 -18.07 19.92 -23.95
C ARG A 24 -17.18 20.03 -25.19
N GLY A 25 -16.55 18.94 -25.63
CA GLY A 25 -15.63 18.96 -26.78
C GLY A 25 -14.25 19.56 -26.48
N GLU A 26 -13.93 19.83 -25.22
CA GLU A 26 -12.66 20.42 -24.78
C GLU A 26 -11.52 19.38 -24.76
N ILE A 27 -11.86 18.07 -24.81
CA ILE A 27 -10.93 16.95 -24.93
C ILE A 27 -11.43 16.05 -26.05
N TYR A 28 -10.53 15.50 -26.86
CA TYR A 28 -10.91 14.53 -27.87
C TYR A 28 -11.60 13.33 -27.22
N ARG A 29 -12.85 13.06 -27.61
CA ARG A 29 -13.66 11.93 -27.11
C ARG A 29 -12.93 10.59 -27.25
N ARG A 30 -12.06 10.48 -28.24
CA ARG A 30 -11.21 9.32 -28.50
C ARG A 30 -10.16 9.10 -27.39
N ASP A 31 -9.56 10.16 -26.84
CA ASP A 31 -8.56 10.07 -25.77
C ASP A 31 -9.22 9.71 -24.43
N PHE A 32 -10.46 10.19 -24.21
CA PHE A 32 -11.27 9.82 -23.05
C PHE A 32 -11.70 8.35 -23.10
N LEU A 33 -12.23 7.88 -24.24
CA LEU A 33 -12.66 6.48 -24.40
C LEU A 33 -11.48 5.50 -24.42
N ALA A 34 -10.33 5.90 -24.94
CA ALA A 34 -9.11 5.10 -24.86
C ALA A 34 -8.62 4.90 -23.41
N GLY A 35 -8.80 5.91 -22.55
CA GLY A 35 -8.53 5.81 -21.12
C GLY A 35 -9.47 4.83 -20.41
N LEU A 36 -10.77 4.87 -20.73
CA LEU A 36 -11.78 3.96 -20.17
C LEU A 36 -11.64 2.52 -20.69
N ALA A 37 -11.43 2.35 -22.01
CA ALA A 37 -11.27 1.03 -22.63
C ALA A 37 -9.95 0.34 -22.21
N ALA A 38 -8.88 1.09 -21.95
CA ALA A 38 -7.63 0.55 -21.43
C ALA A 38 -7.79 -0.03 -20.01
N SER A 39 -8.80 0.39 -19.26
CA SER A 39 -9.15 -0.17 -17.96
C SER A 39 -9.76 -1.57 -18.05
N LEU A 40 -10.30 -1.96 -19.20
CA LEU A 40 -11.03 -3.22 -19.40
C LEU A 40 -10.26 -4.28 -20.22
N ALA A 41 -9.18 -3.94 -20.91
CA ALA A 41 -8.66 -4.77 -22.00
C ALA A 41 -7.18 -5.19 -21.94
N LEU A 42 -6.44 -5.05 -20.85
CA LEU A 42 -5.01 -5.42 -20.87
C LEU A 42 -4.56 -6.24 -19.65
N GLY A 43 -4.99 -7.50 -19.63
CA GLY A 43 -4.14 -8.58 -19.13
C GLY A 43 -3.29 -9.08 -20.31
N GLY A 44 -2.04 -8.71 -20.40
CA GLY A 44 -1.15 -9.32 -21.38
C GLY A 44 0.00 -8.45 -21.84
N CYS A 45 1.21 -8.95 -21.63
CA CYS A 45 2.46 -8.73 -22.36
C CYS A 45 3.10 -7.34 -22.33
N GLY A 46 4.35 -7.34 -21.90
CA GLY A 46 5.28 -6.29 -22.20
C GLY A 46 6.55 -6.32 -21.37
N GLY A 47 7.45 -7.23 -21.68
CA GLY A 47 8.82 -7.12 -21.23
C GLY A 47 9.46 -5.88 -21.85
N SER A 48 9.78 -4.88 -21.06
CA SER A 48 10.68 -3.80 -21.46
C SER A 48 12.05 -4.06 -20.84
N GLY A 49 13.04 -4.21 -21.70
CA GLY A 49 14.42 -4.54 -21.36
C GLY A 49 14.99 -3.65 -20.27
N LEU A 50 15.30 -4.26 -19.15
CA LEU A 50 16.28 -3.75 -18.20
C LEU A 50 17.67 -3.97 -18.79
N PRO A 51 18.63 -3.08 -18.56
CA PRO A 51 20.02 -3.42 -18.82
C PRO A 51 20.34 -4.67 -18.00
N SER A 52 20.82 -5.71 -18.65
CA SER A 52 21.23 -6.96 -18.01
C SER A 52 22.40 -6.67 -17.07
N ALA A 53 22.10 -6.47 -15.80
CA ALA A 53 23.11 -6.44 -14.74
C ALA A 53 23.56 -7.87 -14.34
N PHE A 54 23.27 -8.85 -15.19
CA PHE A 54 23.75 -10.20 -15.00
C PHE A 54 25.10 -10.35 -15.69
N GLY A 55 26.18 -10.17 -14.93
CA GLY A 55 27.41 -10.88 -15.22
C GLY A 55 27.10 -12.40 -15.21
N PRO A 56 27.87 -13.25 -15.93
CA PRO A 56 27.61 -14.69 -15.99
C PRO A 56 27.65 -15.26 -14.58
N GLY A 57 26.43 -15.48 -14.02
CA GLY A 57 26.25 -16.18 -12.77
C GLY A 57 26.82 -17.58 -12.93
N THR A 58 27.74 -17.96 -12.07
CA THR A 58 28.22 -19.33 -11.98
C THR A 58 27.01 -20.25 -11.81
N ALA A 59 26.71 -21.02 -12.86
CA ALA A 59 25.68 -22.03 -12.83
C ALA A 59 25.92 -22.97 -11.63
N PHE A 60 24.86 -23.31 -10.90
CA PHE A 60 24.97 -24.34 -9.87
C PHE A 60 25.50 -25.63 -10.50
N SER A 61 26.64 -26.10 -9.99
CA SER A 61 27.10 -27.44 -10.29
C SER A 61 26.00 -28.43 -9.90
N ARG A 62 25.52 -29.24 -10.81
CA ARG A 62 24.45 -30.24 -10.66
C ARG A 62 24.78 -31.39 -9.69
N ALA A 63 25.64 -31.19 -8.71
CA ALA A 63 26.07 -32.22 -7.77
C ALA A 63 25.42 -32.06 -6.38
N ARG A 64 24.40 -32.86 -6.15
CA ARG A 64 24.02 -33.51 -4.89
C ARG A 64 23.27 -32.76 -3.79
N ASN A 65 23.04 -31.43 -3.74
CA ASN A 65 22.19 -30.84 -2.71
C ASN A 65 21.15 -29.88 -3.29
N ARG A 66 19.88 -30.05 -2.88
CA ARG A 66 18.86 -29.05 -3.16
C ARG A 66 19.28 -27.73 -2.53
N PRO A 67 19.22 -26.59 -3.27
CA PRO A 67 19.63 -25.28 -2.75
C PRO A 67 18.77 -24.92 -1.55
N ARG A 68 19.39 -24.44 -0.48
CA ARG A 68 18.69 -23.93 0.70
C ARG A 68 18.24 -22.51 0.43
N VAL A 69 16.94 -22.32 0.31
CA VAL A 69 16.31 -21.02 0.12
C VAL A 69 15.70 -20.56 1.45
N ILE A 70 16.13 -19.40 1.93
CA ILE A 70 15.62 -18.78 3.14
C ILE A 70 14.77 -17.55 2.76
N VAL A 71 13.55 -17.50 3.25
CA VAL A 71 12.66 -16.34 3.14
C VAL A 71 12.56 -15.68 4.52
N VAL A 72 12.84 -14.39 4.60
CA VAL A 72 12.77 -13.61 5.84
C VAL A 72 11.55 -12.70 5.80
N GLY A 73 10.61 -12.95 6.70
CA GLY A 73 9.32 -12.29 6.80
C GLY A 73 8.17 -13.13 6.22
N ALA A 74 7.20 -13.48 7.08
CA ALA A 74 5.98 -14.22 6.72
C ALA A 74 4.78 -13.30 6.42
N GLY A 75 5.02 -12.10 5.90
CA GLY A 75 3.99 -11.23 5.32
C GLY A 75 3.49 -11.74 3.97
N VAL A 76 2.49 -11.06 3.38
CA VAL A 76 1.91 -11.45 2.08
C VAL A 76 2.98 -11.68 1.01
N ALA A 77 3.99 -10.80 0.90
CA ALA A 77 5.02 -10.93 -0.13
C ALA A 77 5.93 -12.15 0.06
N GLY A 78 6.42 -12.37 1.29
CA GLY A 78 7.30 -13.51 1.59
C GLY A 78 6.58 -14.84 1.45
N ILE A 79 5.34 -14.95 1.95
CA ILE A 79 4.53 -16.16 1.79
C ILE A 79 4.12 -16.39 0.34
N THR A 80 3.82 -15.34 -0.43
CA THR A 80 3.60 -15.47 -1.89
C THR A 80 4.85 -16.02 -2.58
N CYS A 81 6.04 -15.51 -2.24
CA CYS A 81 7.30 -16.01 -2.79
C CYS A 81 7.50 -17.49 -2.46
N ALA A 82 7.39 -17.88 -1.18
CA ALA A 82 7.52 -19.26 -0.74
C ALA A 82 6.49 -20.19 -1.42
N TYR A 83 5.25 -19.73 -1.56
CA TYR A 83 4.18 -20.48 -2.22
C TYR A 83 4.47 -20.73 -3.72
N ARG A 84 4.94 -19.70 -4.45
CA ARG A 84 5.32 -19.86 -5.87
C ARG A 84 6.55 -20.74 -6.06
N LEU A 85 7.53 -20.64 -5.16
CA LEU A 85 8.69 -21.55 -5.14
C LEU A 85 8.25 -23.00 -4.92
N PHE A 86 7.38 -23.24 -3.95
CA PHE A 86 6.85 -24.57 -3.67
C PHE A 86 6.09 -25.16 -4.86
N GLN A 87 5.25 -24.36 -5.54
CA GLN A 87 4.56 -24.80 -6.77
C GLN A 87 5.54 -25.19 -7.89
N ALA A 88 6.75 -24.62 -7.90
CA ALA A 88 7.83 -24.97 -8.83
C ALA A 88 8.73 -26.13 -8.32
N GLY A 89 8.38 -26.77 -7.21
CA GLY A 89 9.14 -27.88 -6.63
C GLY A 89 10.35 -27.45 -5.78
N VAL A 90 10.45 -26.15 -5.41
CA VAL A 90 11.51 -25.61 -4.55
C VAL A 90 10.94 -25.36 -3.15
N ASN A 91 11.45 -26.06 -2.15
CA ASN A 91 11.13 -25.78 -0.75
C ASN A 91 11.95 -24.60 -0.25
N SER A 92 11.35 -23.81 0.64
CA SER A 92 12.02 -22.72 1.35
C SER A 92 11.66 -22.74 2.83
N ASP A 93 12.60 -22.35 3.69
CA ASP A 93 12.35 -22.12 5.11
C ASP A 93 12.01 -20.63 5.30
N VAL A 94 10.88 -20.35 5.93
CA VAL A 94 10.39 -18.99 6.18
C VAL A 94 10.59 -18.66 7.66
N PHE A 95 11.26 -17.55 7.95
CA PHE A 95 11.46 -17.04 9.31
C PHE A 95 10.73 -15.72 9.51
N GLU A 96 9.94 -15.63 10.57
CA GLU A 96 9.14 -14.46 10.94
C GLU A 96 9.51 -13.99 12.35
N ALA A 97 9.71 -12.70 12.49
CA ALA A 97 10.06 -12.08 13.76
C ALA A 97 8.90 -12.07 14.77
N ASN A 98 7.67 -11.90 14.26
CA ASN A 98 6.47 -11.84 15.08
C ASN A 98 5.98 -13.23 15.49
N SER A 99 5.10 -13.27 16.49
CA SER A 99 4.35 -14.48 16.91
C SER A 99 3.23 -14.87 15.94
N ARG A 100 3.00 -14.11 14.87
CA ARG A 100 1.99 -14.33 13.83
C ARG A 100 2.56 -14.08 12.44
N SER A 101 2.00 -14.76 11.45
CA SER A 101 2.18 -14.44 10.04
C SER A 101 1.24 -13.32 9.56
N GLY A 102 1.38 -12.88 8.30
CA GLY A 102 0.50 -11.89 7.65
C GLY A 102 1.09 -10.48 7.60
N GLY A 103 2.00 -10.14 8.51
CA GLY A 103 2.60 -8.81 8.58
C GLY A 103 1.54 -7.72 8.73
N ARG A 104 1.48 -6.79 7.76
CA ARG A 104 0.51 -5.67 7.71
C ARG A 104 -0.86 -6.05 7.12
N THR A 105 -1.10 -7.28 6.73
CA THR A 105 -2.41 -7.84 6.36
C THR A 105 -2.84 -8.76 7.48
N TRP A 106 -3.67 -8.20 8.36
CA TRP A 106 -4.06 -8.81 9.62
C TRP A 106 -5.47 -8.34 9.98
N THR A 107 -6.37 -9.29 10.25
CA THR A 107 -7.78 -9.05 10.55
C THR A 107 -8.04 -9.23 12.05
N LEU A 108 -8.73 -8.27 12.66
CA LEU A 108 -9.17 -8.29 14.05
C LEU A 108 -10.50 -9.01 14.13
N HIS A 109 -10.50 -10.20 14.70
CA HIS A 109 -11.70 -10.98 14.97
C HIS A 109 -12.06 -10.97 16.47
N GLY A 110 -13.37 -11.08 16.77
CA GLY A 110 -13.85 -11.34 18.13
C GLY A 110 -13.74 -10.18 19.12
N PHE A 111 -13.41 -8.97 18.67
CA PHE A 111 -13.37 -7.78 19.52
C PHE A 111 -14.66 -6.97 19.45
N PHE A 112 -15.20 -6.77 18.27
CA PHE A 112 -16.42 -6.02 18.03
C PHE A 112 -17.68 -6.87 18.24
N ASP A 113 -18.78 -6.21 18.60
CA ASP A 113 -20.07 -6.88 18.78
C ASP A 113 -20.66 -7.32 17.44
N ASP A 114 -21.68 -8.15 17.44
CA ASP A 114 -22.38 -8.71 16.27
C ASP A 114 -21.52 -9.56 15.33
N GLY A 115 -20.35 -10.04 15.78
CA GLY A 115 -19.43 -10.82 14.94
C GLY A 115 -18.72 -10.00 13.86
N GLU A 116 -18.75 -8.69 13.96
CA GLU A 116 -18.05 -7.77 13.09
C GLU A 116 -16.53 -7.90 13.25
N TYR A 117 -15.80 -7.68 12.16
CA TYR A 117 -14.34 -7.73 12.14
C TYR A 117 -13.76 -6.45 11.51
N ALA A 118 -12.52 -6.12 11.84
CA ALA A 118 -11.83 -4.97 11.29
C ALA A 118 -10.45 -5.36 10.73
N GLU A 119 -9.99 -4.65 9.74
CA GLU A 119 -8.62 -4.81 9.23
C GLU A 119 -7.67 -3.90 9.99
N HIS A 120 -6.74 -4.46 10.74
CA HIS A 120 -5.66 -3.70 11.37
C HIS A 120 -4.84 -2.90 10.34
N GLY A 121 -4.65 -3.47 9.16
CA GLY A 121 -3.85 -2.88 8.10
C GLY A 121 -4.54 -2.89 6.74
N GLY A 122 -4.00 -3.67 5.79
CA GLY A 122 -4.47 -3.74 4.40
C GLY A 122 -5.92 -4.18 4.28
N GLN A 123 -6.77 -3.33 3.69
CA GLN A 123 -8.22 -3.55 3.62
C GLN A 123 -8.75 -3.58 2.20
N LEU A 124 -8.58 -2.49 1.45
CA LEU A 124 -9.27 -2.28 0.18
C LEU A 124 -8.48 -2.87 -1.00
N ILE A 125 -9.20 -3.46 -1.94
CA ILE A 125 -8.67 -4.07 -3.15
C ILE A 125 -9.38 -3.45 -4.34
N ALA A 126 -8.63 -2.76 -5.22
CA ALA A 126 -9.20 -2.14 -6.41
C ALA A 126 -9.45 -3.17 -7.53
N SER A 127 -10.34 -2.85 -8.47
CA SER A 127 -10.57 -3.68 -9.67
C SER A 127 -9.32 -3.92 -10.50
N THR A 128 -8.36 -3.06 -10.37
CA THR A 128 -7.08 -3.07 -11.07
C THR A 128 -6.01 -3.89 -10.39
N HIS A 129 -6.26 -4.30 -9.15
CA HIS A 129 -5.36 -5.12 -8.36
C HIS A 129 -5.38 -6.59 -8.82
N HIS A 130 -4.93 -6.85 -10.05
CA HIS A 130 -5.05 -8.15 -10.69
C HIS A 130 -4.22 -9.26 -10.03
N TYR A 131 -3.08 -8.94 -9.39
CA TYR A 131 -2.26 -9.95 -8.71
C TYR A 131 -2.98 -10.53 -7.49
N VAL A 132 -3.45 -9.68 -6.58
CA VAL A 132 -4.16 -10.14 -5.38
C VAL A 132 -5.51 -10.77 -5.72
N ARG A 133 -6.23 -10.22 -6.72
CA ARG A 133 -7.52 -10.78 -7.16
C ARG A 133 -7.36 -12.17 -7.77
N ARG A 134 -6.33 -12.39 -8.61
CA ARG A 134 -6.00 -13.70 -9.16
C ARG A 134 -5.62 -14.68 -8.05
N LEU A 135 -4.76 -14.25 -7.10
CA LEU A 135 -4.36 -15.08 -5.97
C LEU A 135 -5.57 -15.44 -5.09
N ALA A 136 -6.44 -14.48 -4.78
CA ALA A 136 -7.67 -14.74 -4.02
C ALA A 136 -8.55 -15.80 -4.70
N HIS A 137 -8.76 -15.69 -6.01
CA HIS A 137 -9.49 -16.67 -6.80
C HIS A 137 -8.82 -18.06 -6.77
N GLU A 138 -7.49 -18.13 -6.94
CA GLU A 138 -6.70 -19.37 -6.87
C GLU A 138 -6.83 -20.07 -5.50
N LEU A 139 -6.95 -19.27 -4.44
CA LEU A 139 -7.12 -19.76 -3.08
C LEU A 139 -8.58 -20.04 -2.68
N GLY A 140 -9.54 -19.84 -3.59
CA GLY A 140 -10.96 -20.03 -3.34
C GLY A 140 -11.56 -18.98 -2.39
N LEU A 141 -11.00 -17.78 -2.34
CA LEU A 141 -11.48 -16.69 -1.50
C LEU A 141 -12.51 -15.83 -2.25
N LYS A 142 -13.57 -15.46 -1.55
CA LYS A 142 -14.65 -14.62 -2.09
C LYS A 142 -14.31 -13.14 -1.91
N LEU A 143 -14.43 -12.36 -2.99
CA LEU A 143 -14.35 -10.90 -2.96
C LEU A 143 -15.76 -10.32 -2.85
N THR A 144 -15.98 -9.42 -1.90
CA THR A 144 -17.20 -8.63 -1.75
C THR A 144 -17.03 -7.31 -2.50
N ASP A 145 -17.97 -6.98 -3.38
CA ASP A 145 -18.05 -5.69 -4.08
C ASP A 145 -18.74 -4.67 -3.15
N LEU A 146 -17.92 -3.84 -2.49
CA LEU A 146 -18.41 -2.85 -1.53
C LEU A 146 -19.23 -1.75 -2.20
N ASN A 147 -18.85 -1.33 -3.41
CA ASN A 147 -19.55 -0.25 -4.12
C ASN A 147 -20.98 -0.61 -4.50
N ALA A 148 -21.26 -1.90 -4.70
CA ALA A 148 -22.61 -2.38 -4.99
C ALA A 148 -23.54 -2.41 -3.79
N LEU A 149 -23.01 -2.22 -2.57
CA LEU A 149 -23.77 -2.32 -1.31
C LEU A 149 -24.16 -0.97 -0.74
N TYR A 150 -23.55 0.14 -1.19
CA TYR A 150 -23.94 1.47 -0.75
C TYR A 150 -25.32 1.85 -1.30
N PRO A 151 -26.16 2.54 -0.51
CA PRO A 151 -27.39 3.13 -1.03
C PRO A 151 -27.10 4.04 -2.22
N ALA A 152 -27.93 3.98 -3.28
CA ALA A 152 -27.70 4.67 -4.55
C ALA A 152 -27.64 6.20 -4.42
N ASP A 153 -28.27 6.76 -3.40
CA ASP A 153 -28.33 8.18 -3.10
C ASP A 153 -27.39 8.63 -1.97
N ALA A 154 -26.58 7.71 -1.43
CA ALA A 154 -25.58 8.03 -0.41
C ALA A 154 -24.41 8.82 -1.02
N ILE A 155 -23.95 9.83 -0.29
CA ILE A 155 -22.88 10.74 -0.74
C ILE A 155 -21.71 10.77 0.25
N ASP A 156 -20.53 11.00 -0.29
CA ASP A 156 -19.33 11.28 0.51
C ASP A 156 -19.36 12.70 1.07
N THR A 157 -18.65 12.90 2.18
CA THR A 157 -18.62 14.18 2.89
C THR A 157 -17.20 14.74 2.92
N ASN A 158 -17.02 16.00 2.56
CA ASN A 158 -15.80 16.75 2.83
C ASN A 158 -16.09 17.84 3.86
N PHE A 159 -15.20 17.97 4.86
CA PHE A 159 -15.34 18.96 5.94
C PHE A 159 -14.01 19.71 6.08
N ILE A 160 -13.95 20.90 5.51
CA ILE A 160 -12.70 21.64 5.37
C ILE A 160 -12.78 22.95 6.14
N SER A 161 -11.87 23.10 7.11
CA SER A 161 -11.78 24.31 7.96
C SER A 161 -13.09 24.64 8.69
N GLY A 162 -13.71 23.63 9.30
CA GLY A 162 -14.92 23.77 10.06
C GLY A 162 -16.20 23.92 9.22
N GLN A 163 -16.14 23.69 7.92
CA GLN A 163 -17.29 23.85 7.02
C GLN A 163 -17.45 22.66 6.08
N ARG A 164 -18.69 22.33 5.75
CA ARG A 164 -18.98 21.35 4.70
C ARG A 164 -18.48 21.88 3.35
N TYR A 165 -17.74 21.04 2.65
CA TYR A 165 -17.26 21.29 1.28
C TYR A 165 -17.91 20.27 0.36
N ARG A 166 -19.02 20.66 -0.26
CA ARG A 166 -19.86 19.75 -1.04
C ARG A 166 -19.07 19.14 -2.20
N GLN A 167 -19.33 17.89 -2.52
CA GLN A 167 -18.69 17.18 -3.65
C GLN A 167 -18.81 17.97 -4.97
N ARG A 168 -19.96 18.61 -5.20
CA ARG A 168 -20.16 19.46 -6.40
C ARG A 168 -19.17 20.62 -6.44
N GLU A 169 -18.99 21.33 -5.32
CA GLU A 169 -18.05 22.46 -5.20
C GLU A 169 -16.61 21.97 -5.38
N ALA A 170 -16.26 20.83 -4.78
CA ALA A 170 -14.92 20.23 -4.94
C ALA A 170 -14.61 19.85 -6.41
N VAL A 171 -15.61 19.34 -7.15
CA VAL A 171 -15.48 19.03 -8.58
C VAL A 171 -15.33 20.30 -9.41
N GLU A 172 -16.07 21.36 -9.10
CA GLU A 172 -15.99 22.66 -9.80
C GLU A 172 -14.62 23.31 -9.56
N ASP A 173 -14.17 23.37 -8.31
CA ASP A 173 -12.84 23.90 -7.96
C ASP A 173 -11.70 23.06 -8.56
N TYR A 174 -11.83 21.74 -8.58
CA TYR A 174 -10.85 20.86 -9.21
C TYR A 174 -10.78 21.10 -10.72
N ASP A 175 -11.92 21.23 -11.41
CA ASP A 175 -11.98 21.55 -12.84
C ASP A 175 -11.31 22.89 -13.14
N GLN A 176 -11.62 23.90 -12.34
CA GLN A 176 -11.19 25.26 -12.57
C GLN A 176 -9.71 25.49 -12.25
N TYR A 177 -9.20 24.92 -11.15
CA TYR A 177 -7.91 25.32 -10.59
C TYR A 177 -6.83 24.23 -10.66
N VAL A 178 -7.22 22.95 -10.77
CA VAL A 178 -6.28 21.82 -10.59
C VAL A 178 -6.07 21.01 -11.85
N TYR A 179 -7.12 20.71 -12.59
CA TYR A 179 -7.10 19.75 -13.69
C TYR A 179 -6.00 20.05 -14.72
N ASP A 180 -5.96 21.26 -15.28
CA ASP A 180 -5.01 21.60 -16.34
C ASP A 180 -3.55 21.67 -15.88
N PRO A 181 -3.22 22.32 -14.75
CA PRO A 181 -1.86 22.28 -14.21
C PRO A 181 -1.37 20.87 -13.95
N LEU A 182 -2.21 20.04 -13.34
CA LEU A 182 -1.87 18.66 -13.01
C LEU A 182 -1.68 17.79 -14.25
N ALA A 183 -2.57 17.90 -15.23
CA ALA A 183 -2.47 17.17 -16.49
C ALA A 183 -1.19 17.55 -17.28
N ARG A 184 -0.81 18.84 -17.27
CA ARG A 184 0.46 19.30 -17.87
C ARG A 184 1.67 18.70 -17.16
N ALA A 185 1.69 18.76 -15.83
CA ALA A 185 2.78 18.20 -15.01
C ALA A 185 2.94 16.69 -15.24
N ALA A 186 1.83 15.96 -15.25
CA ALA A 186 1.83 14.51 -15.47
C ALA A 186 2.35 14.13 -16.87
N ARG A 187 1.92 14.81 -17.93
CA ARG A 187 2.43 14.59 -19.30
C ARG A 187 3.93 14.88 -19.39
N ALA A 188 4.40 15.94 -18.74
CA ALA A 188 5.80 16.32 -18.75
C ALA A 188 6.68 15.35 -17.94
N ALA A 189 6.20 14.85 -16.80
CA ALA A 189 6.88 13.82 -16.02
C ALA A 189 6.96 12.49 -16.76
N GLY A 190 5.97 12.21 -17.60
CA GLY A 190 5.84 10.93 -18.29
C GLY A 190 5.32 9.81 -17.37
N PRO A 191 5.25 8.57 -17.89
CA PRO A 191 4.56 7.46 -17.24
C PRO A 191 5.27 6.92 -15.98
N VAL A 192 6.51 7.20 -15.78
CA VAL A 192 7.26 6.73 -14.62
C VAL A 192 8.50 7.58 -14.39
N THR A 193 8.79 7.86 -13.15
CA THR A 193 10.06 8.43 -12.70
C THR A 193 10.74 7.44 -11.77
N THR A 194 11.93 7.01 -12.14
CA THR A 194 12.78 6.11 -11.36
C THR A 194 14.22 6.62 -11.38
N PHE A 195 15.11 6.03 -10.58
CA PHE A 195 16.52 6.42 -10.59
C PHE A 195 17.22 6.17 -11.95
N TYR A 196 16.69 5.26 -12.77
CA TYR A 196 17.28 4.89 -14.08
C TYR A 196 16.44 5.33 -15.29
N LYS A 197 15.20 5.79 -15.07
CA LYS A 197 14.30 6.25 -16.15
C LYS A 197 13.47 7.42 -15.66
N HIS A 198 13.73 8.60 -16.21
CA HIS A 198 13.01 9.83 -15.87
C HIS A 198 13.14 10.86 -17.00
N THR A 199 12.26 11.85 -17.00
CA THR A 199 12.36 13.05 -17.83
C THR A 199 12.99 14.20 -17.05
N ALA A 200 13.47 15.24 -17.73
CA ALA A 200 13.94 16.45 -17.04
C ALA A 200 12.84 17.10 -16.19
N ALA A 201 11.59 17.09 -16.66
CA ALA A 201 10.44 17.55 -15.91
C ALA A 201 10.16 16.68 -14.68
N GLY A 202 10.26 15.35 -14.82
CA GLY A 202 10.16 14.42 -13.68
C GLY A 202 11.19 14.72 -12.59
N VAL A 203 12.44 15.01 -12.98
CA VAL A 203 13.49 15.43 -12.03
C VAL A 203 13.12 16.74 -11.32
N ALA A 204 12.64 17.74 -12.06
CA ALA A 204 12.25 19.03 -11.49
C ALA A 204 11.08 18.90 -10.51
N LEU A 205 10.09 18.06 -10.83
CA LEU A 205 8.91 17.78 -9.99
C LEU A 205 9.30 16.95 -8.75
N ASP A 206 10.22 16.01 -8.89
CA ASP A 206 10.72 15.22 -7.76
C ASP A 206 11.46 16.08 -6.72
N ARG A 207 12.12 17.17 -7.16
CA ARG A 207 12.81 18.13 -6.28
C ARG A 207 11.89 19.14 -5.60
N MET A 208 10.61 19.06 -5.84
CA MET A 208 9.56 19.93 -5.30
C MET A 208 8.69 19.13 -4.33
N SER A 209 8.24 19.75 -3.25
CA SER A 209 7.26 19.14 -2.36
C SER A 209 5.83 19.26 -2.92
N VAL A 210 4.90 18.48 -2.36
CA VAL A 210 3.46 18.61 -2.64
C VAL A 210 2.98 20.02 -2.33
N ASP A 211 3.37 20.58 -1.16
CA ASP A 211 2.99 21.93 -0.73
C ASP A 211 3.49 23.00 -1.72
N GLU A 212 4.75 22.88 -2.13
CA GLU A 212 5.34 23.82 -3.10
C GLU A 212 4.65 23.75 -4.45
N TRP A 213 4.31 22.53 -4.92
CA TRP A 213 3.61 22.37 -6.19
C TRP A 213 2.22 22.99 -6.15
N LEU A 214 1.44 22.73 -5.08
CA LEU A 214 0.11 23.31 -4.89
C LEU A 214 0.18 24.85 -4.82
N ASN A 215 1.11 25.41 -4.06
CA ASN A 215 1.26 26.85 -3.93
C ASN A 215 1.64 27.55 -5.26
N ARG A 216 2.37 26.86 -6.13
CA ARG A 216 2.80 27.41 -7.43
C ARG A 216 1.75 27.26 -8.53
N ASN A 217 0.89 26.25 -8.47
CA ASN A 217 0.09 25.83 -9.61
C ASN A 217 -1.42 25.88 -9.39
N VAL A 218 -1.87 26.01 -8.13
CA VAL A 218 -3.29 26.05 -7.76
C VAL A 218 -3.61 27.39 -7.13
N GLN A 219 -4.67 28.04 -7.59
CA GLN A 219 -5.09 29.33 -7.03
C GLN A 219 -5.43 29.18 -5.54
N GLY A 220 -4.83 30.05 -4.70
CA GLY A 220 -4.94 29.98 -3.24
C GLY A 220 -4.11 28.87 -2.59
N GLY A 221 -3.40 28.07 -3.37
CA GLY A 221 -2.44 27.05 -2.91
C GLY A 221 -3.00 26.12 -1.84
N ILE A 222 -2.16 25.79 -0.86
CA ILE A 222 -2.54 24.96 0.30
C ILE A 222 -3.57 25.63 1.24
N GLY A 223 -3.82 26.93 1.09
CA GLY A 223 -4.82 27.68 1.84
C GLY A 223 -6.25 27.50 1.32
N SER A 224 -6.42 27.16 0.03
CA SER A 224 -7.72 26.97 -0.59
C SER A 224 -8.42 25.69 -0.11
N LYS A 225 -9.75 25.60 -0.24
CA LYS A 225 -10.49 24.39 0.13
C LYS A 225 -10.02 23.18 -0.69
N ILE A 226 -9.87 23.35 -2.00
CA ILE A 226 -9.40 22.26 -2.87
C ILE A 226 -7.93 21.90 -2.56
N GLY A 227 -7.06 22.87 -2.28
CA GLY A 227 -5.69 22.60 -1.87
C GLY A 227 -5.62 21.78 -0.59
N LYS A 228 -6.42 22.12 0.43
CA LYS A 228 -6.52 21.34 1.68
C LYS A 228 -7.05 19.93 1.44
N LEU A 229 -8.05 19.76 0.56
CA LEU A 229 -8.55 18.43 0.21
C LEU A 229 -7.46 17.58 -0.47
N MET A 230 -6.64 18.17 -1.34
CA MET A 230 -5.52 17.47 -1.97
C MET A 230 -4.40 17.13 -0.98
N LEU A 231 -4.12 18.00 0.01
CA LEU A 231 -3.20 17.67 1.10
C LEU A 231 -3.71 16.49 1.91
N LEU A 232 -4.99 16.49 2.29
CA LEU A 232 -5.62 15.37 3.01
C LEU A 232 -5.51 14.07 2.20
N ALA A 233 -5.76 14.11 0.89
CA ALA A 233 -5.59 12.94 0.03
C ALA A 233 -4.16 12.41 0.03
N CYS A 234 -3.15 13.30 0.01
CA CYS A 234 -1.75 12.87 0.08
C CYS A 234 -1.35 12.35 1.47
N LEU A 235 -1.90 12.92 2.55
CA LEU A 235 -1.69 12.41 3.91
C LEU A 235 -2.31 11.02 4.09
N ASP A 236 -3.53 10.83 3.62
CA ASP A 236 -4.25 9.55 3.65
C ASP A 236 -3.50 8.48 2.83
N GLU A 237 -3.11 8.82 1.60
CA GLU A 237 -2.47 7.88 0.68
C GLU A 237 -1.04 7.51 1.08
N TYR A 238 -0.25 8.46 1.60
CA TYR A 238 1.19 8.26 1.81
C TYR A 238 1.63 8.28 3.27
N GLY A 239 0.84 8.86 4.17
CA GLY A 239 1.13 8.94 5.60
C GLY A 239 2.35 9.76 6.00
N GLY A 240 2.98 10.44 5.06
CA GLY A 240 4.06 11.38 5.31
C GLY A 240 3.56 12.82 5.27
N GLU A 241 4.25 13.76 5.92
CA GLU A 241 3.94 15.18 5.83
C GLU A 241 4.10 15.68 4.38
N THR A 242 3.14 16.44 3.88
CA THR A 242 3.07 16.85 2.47
C THR A 242 4.20 17.79 2.05
N HIS A 243 4.73 18.58 2.98
CA HIS A 243 5.92 19.40 2.73
C HIS A 243 7.21 18.57 2.56
N ALA A 244 7.22 17.31 2.99
CA ALA A 244 8.33 16.38 2.81
C ALA A 244 8.12 15.41 1.64
N GLN A 245 6.89 15.22 1.18
CA GLN A 245 6.55 14.35 0.07
C GLN A 245 6.97 14.95 -1.27
N SER A 246 7.50 14.14 -2.19
CA SER A 246 7.71 14.56 -3.58
C SER A 246 6.39 14.97 -4.25
N ALA A 247 6.38 16.05 -5.02
CA ALA A 247 5.22 16.47 -5.81
C ALA A 247 4.75 15.38 -6.77
N LEU A 248 5.62 14.45 -7.15
CA LEU A 248 5.24 13.30 -7.98
C LEU A 248 4.25 12.36 -7.28
N ASN A 249 4.22 12.30 -5.94
CA ASN A 249 3.21 11.57 -5.20
C ASN A 249 1.81 12.10 -5.55
N LEU A 250 1.60 13.41 -5.42
CA LEU A 250 0.34 14.06 -5.79
C LEU A 250 0.00 13.86 -7.27
N ILE A 251 0.98 14.10 -8.16
CA ILE A 251 0.77 14.07 -9.60
C ILE A 251 0.38 12.66 -10.05
N TYR A 252 1.08 11.63 -9.57
CA TYR A 252 0.78 10.24 -9.93
C TYR A 252 -0.48 9.71 -9.26
N LEU A 253 -0.82 10.19 -8.07
CA LEU A 253 -2.09 9.85 -7.42
C LEU A 253 -3.29 10.32 -8.25
N PHE A 254 -3.29 11.58 -8.67
CA PHE A 254 -4.44 12.17 -9.36
C PHE A 254 -4.45 11.94 -10.87
N ALA A 255 -3.30 11.89 -11.53
CA ALA A 255 -3.23 11.72 -12.98
C ALA A 255 -3.16 10.26 -13.45
N GLY A 256 -3.00 9.34 -12.53
CA GLY A 256 -2.99 7.89 -12.77
C GLY A 256 -1.97 7.42 -13.79
N MET A 257 -1.03 6.63 -13.33
CA MET A 257 0.01 6.05 -14.17
C MET A 257 -0.15 4.54 -14.21
N ARG A 258 -0.46 3.98 -15.39
CA ARG A 258 -0.60 2.54 -15.57
C ARG A 258 0.25 2.01 -16.71
N HIS A 259 0.97 0.90 -16.42
CA HIS A 259 1.67 0.09 -17.42
C HIS A 259 2.48 0.91 -18.44
N GLY A 260 3.15 1.98 -17.99
CA GLY A 260 3.93 2.85 -18.86
C GLY A 260 3.11 3.80 -19.73
N ARG A 261 1.79 3.92 -19.50
CA ARG A 261 0.92 4.89 -20.18
C ARG A 261 0.29 5.84 -19.17
N LEU A 262 0.24 7.12 -19.54
CA LEU A 262 -0.46 8.14 -18.78
C LEU A 262 -1.96 7.89 -18.87
N ASN A 263 -2.60 7.60 -17.73
CA ASN A 263 -4.05 7.53 -17.65
C ASN A 263 -4.57 8.85 -17.06
N ILE A 264 -5.09 9.71 -17.90
CA ILE A 264 -5.63 11.03 -17.50
C ILE A 264 -6.95 10.88 -16.71
N SER A 265 -7.47 9.67 -16.58
CA SER A 265 -8.70 9.37 -15.84
C SER A 265 -8.46 9.01 -14.37
N GLY A 266 -7.25 9.22 -13.83
CA GLY A 266 -6.86 8.81 -12.48
C GLY A 266 -6.20 7.43 -12.43
N THR A 267 -5.80 6.96 -11.24
CA THR A 267 -5.12 5.67 -11.04
C THR A 267 -6.00 4.48 -11.42
N GLY A 268 -7.35 4.66 -11.44
CA GLY A 268 -8.33 3.59 -11.55
C GLY A 268 -8.39 2.71 -10.29
N GLU A 269 -7.86 3.20 -9.19
CA GLU A 269 -8.00 2.59 -7.88
C GLU A 269 -9.39 2.95 -7.34
N ASP A 270 -10.33 2.00 -7.43
CA ASP A 270 -11.75 2.21 -7.12
C ASP A 270 -12.14 1.63 -5.75
N ASP A 271 -11.18 1.09 -5.00
CA ASP A 271 -11.35 0.54 -3.63
C ASP A 271 -12.56 -0.38 -3.48
N LYS A 272 -12.81 -1.13 -4.52
CA LYS A 272 -14.07 -1.78 -4.76
C LYS A 272 -14.30 -3.02 -3.92
N TYR A 273 -13.23 -3.75 -3.58
CA TYR A 273 -13.35 -5.08 -3.01
C TYR A 273 -12.64 -5.22 -1.66
N THR A 274 -13.15 -6.15 -0.86
CA THR A 274 -12.46 -6.77 0.29
C THR A 274 -12.66 -8.29 0.24
N ILE A 275 -11.84 -9.05 0.95
CA ILE A 275 -12.07 -10.50 1.10
C ILE A 275 -13.11 -10.73 2.19
N SER A 276 -14.20 -11.42 1.84
CA SER A 276 -15.24 -11.77 2.81
C SER A 276 -14.66 -12.58 3.97
N GLY A 277 -14.83 -12.09 5.20
CA GLY A 277 -14.30 -12.73 6.41
C GLY A 277 -12.84 -12.36 6.74
N GLY A 278 -12.23 -11.39 6.03
CA GLY A 278 -10.93 -10.83 6.36
C GLY A 278 -9.82 -11.15 5.37
N ASN A 279 -8.92 -10.20 5.19
CA ASN A 279 -7.82 -10.28 4.22
C ASN A 279 -6.65 -11.18 4.70
N ASP A 280 -6.55 -11.46 5.98
CA ASP A 280 -5.55 -12.37 6.55
C ASP A 280 -5.67 -13.81 6.01
N GLN A 281 -6.85 -14.19 5.50
CA GLN A 281 -7.08 -15.46 4.84
C GLN A 281 -6.13 -15.70 3.65
N LEU A 282 -5.66 -14.64 2.97
CA LEU A 282 -4.66 -14.77 1.90
C LEU A 282 -3.44 -15.56 2.39
N VAL A 283 -2.87 -15.12 3.50
CA VAL A 283 -1.67 -15.74 4.06
C VAL A 283 -1.99 -17.10 4.67
N ALA A 284 -3.07 -17.20 5.42
CA ALA A 284 -3.48 -18.46 6.04
C ALA A 284 -3.71 -19.58 5.01
N ARG A 285 -4.38 -19.29 3.89
CA ARG A 285 -4.65 -20.26 2.81
C ARG A 285 -3.39 -20.66 2.06
N MET A 286 -2.44 -19.75 1.85
CA MET A 286 -1.15 -20.10 1.24
C MET A 286 -0.32 -20.99 2.17
N ILE A 287 -0.21 -20.64 3.46
CA ILE A 287 0.52 -21.44 4.45
C ILE A 287 -0.04 -22.85 4.56
N ALA A 288 -1.37 -23.00 4.54
CA ALA A 288 -2.03 -24.32 4.57
C ALA A 288 -1.68 -25.24 3.38
N LYS A 289 -1.15 -24.66 2.29
CA LYS A 289 -0.69 -25.41 1.11
C LYS A 289 0.82 -25.68 1.10
N LEU A 290 1.56 -25.03 1.99
CA LEU A 290 3.00 -25.21 2.13
C LEU A 290 3.33 -26.48 2.99
N PRO A 291 4.56 -27.02 2.91
CA PRO A 291 4.99 -28.10 3.79
C PRO A 291 4.85 -27.72 5.26
N HIS A 292 4.36 -28.65 6.07
CA HIS A 292 4.20 -28.43 7.49
C HIS A 292 5.54 -28.04 8.14
N GLY A 293 5.52 -27.00 8.98
CA GLY A 293 6.72 -26.54 9.73
C GLY A 293 7.69 -25.68 8.91
N CYS A 294 7.40 -25.35 7.65
CA CYS A 294 8.26 -24.48 6.85
C CYS A 294 8.26 -23.00 7.31
N VAL A 295 7.28 -22.57 8.13
CA VAL A 295 7.21 -21.22 8.71
C VAL A 295 7.57 -21.29 10.18
N THR A 296 8.62 -20.57 10.57
CA THR A 296 9.09 -20.46 11.96
C THR A 296 8.86 -19.05 12.46
N LEU A 297 7.97 -18.90 13.45
CA LEU A 297 7.62 -17.62 14.09
C LEU A 297 8.61 -17.30 15.22
N ASN A 298 8.56 -16.07 15.75
CA ASN A 298 9.42 -15.58 16.85
C ASN A 298 10.92 -15.69 16.54
N ASN A 299 11.31 -15.52 15.28
CA ASN A 299 12.70 -15.60 14.83
C ASN A 299 13.04 -14.34 14.01
N ALA A 300 13.60 -13.33 14.68
CA ALA A 300 13.99 -12.08 14.06
C ALA A 300 15.37 -12.20 13.40
N LEU A 301 15.50 -11.84 12.12
CA LEU A 301 16.81 -11.70 11.49
C LEU A 301 17.57 -10.55 12.15
N VAL A 302 18.76 -10.81 12.68
CA VAL A 302 19.62 -9.80 13.32
C VAL A 302 20.92 -9.55 12.56
N ALA A 303 21.39 -10.52 11.76
CA ALA A 303 22.54 -10.30 10.88
C ALA A 303 22.46 -11.15 9.61
N LEU A 304 23.07 -10.64 8.54
CA LEU A 304 23.24 -11.32 7.26
C LEU A 304 24.68 -11.12 6.79
N ALA A 305 25.37 -12.22 6.53
CA ALA A 305 26.75 -12.22 6.02
C ALA A 305 26.87 -13.08 4.76
N ARG A 306 27.71 -12.66 3.82
CA ARG A 306 28.08 -13.40 2.62
C ARG A 306 29.40 -14.11 2.83
N ASN A 307 29.45 -15.39 2.47
CA ASN A 307 30.66 -16.20 2.48
C ASN A 307 31.46 -16.03 1.18
N ASP A 308 32.73 -16.46 1.17
CA ASP A 308 33.61 -16.38 -0.01
C ASP A 308 33.11 -17.22 -1.20
N ASP A 309 32.39 -18.33 -0.94
CA ASP A 309 31.75 -19.17 -1.97
C ASP A 309 30.46 -18.56 -2.55
N GLY A 310 30.06 -17.38 -2.05
CA GLY A 310 28.86 -16.67 -2.47
C GLY A 310 27.57 -17.16 -1.82
N SER A 311 27.63 -18.11 -0.90
CA SER A 311 26.54 -18.46 0.01
C SER A 311 26.38 -17.42 1.13
N TYR A 312 25.38 -17.59 1.98
CA TYR A 312 25.05 -16.64 3.05
C TYR A 312 24.88 -17.35 4.39
N VAL A 313 25.08 -16.59 5.46
CA VAL A 313 24.71 -16.96 6.82
C VAL A 313 23.69 -15.95 7.33
N CYS A 314 22.49 -16.43 7.63
CA CYS A 314 21.45 -15.68 8.32
C CYS A 314 21.54 -15.93 9.83
N THR A 315 21.66 -14.89 10.65
CA THR A 315 21.61 -14.99 12.10
C THR A 315 20.26 -14.53 12.59
N PHE A 316 19.54 -15.43 13.27
CA PHE A 316 18.23 -15.15 13.84
C PHE A 316 18.32 -15.07 15.37
N SER A 317 17.54 -14.16 15.96
CA SER A 317 17.31 -14.07 17.39
C SER A 317 15.94 -14.65 17.74
N ALA A 318 15.88 -15.52 18.71
CA ALA A 318 14.67 -16.10 19.27
C ALA A 318 14.84 -16.23 20.80
N ASP A 319 13.92 -15.66 21.57
CA ASP A 319 13.89 -15.74 23.04
C ASP A 319 15.25 -15.41 23.70
N GLY A 320 15.93 -14.37 23.23
CA GLY A 320 17.22 -13.92 23.75
C GLY A 320 18.41 -14.76 23.31
N THR A 321 18.20 -15.83 22.54
CA THR A 321 19.27 -16.66 21.96
C THR A 321 19.42 -16.38 20.48
N THR A 322 20.62 -16.63 19.93
CA THR A 322 20.87 -16.50 18.49
C THR A 322 21.21 -17.86 17.90
N LYS A 323 20.71 -18.07 16.65
CA LYS A 323 21.07 -19.22 15.82
C LYS A 323 21.49 -18.77 14.44
N THR A 324 22.46 -19.44 13.85
CA THR A 324 22.88 -19.22 12.47
C THR A 324 22.28 -20.27 11.56
N VAL A 325 21.81 -19.84 10.38
CA VAL A 325 21.24 -20.69 9.34
C VAL A 325 21.97 -20.40 8.04
N PRO A 326 22.68 -21.38 7.45
CA PRO A 326 23.29 -21.20 6.14
C PRO A 326 22.23 -21.17 5.04
N ALA A 327 22.46 -20.36 4.00
CA ALA A 327 21.57 -20.20 2.87
C ALA A 327 22.35 -20.10 1.54
N ASP A 328 21.85 -20.73 0.50
CA ASP A 328 22.35 -20.53 -0.87
C ASP A 328 21.68 -19.35 -1.54
N VAL A 329 20.42 -19.08 -1.15
CA VAL A 329 19.58 -17.99 -1.63
C VAL A 329 18.81 -17.39 -0.45
N VAL A 330 18.74 -16.06 -0.39
CA VAL A 330 17.97 -15.33 0.63
C VAL A 330 16.95 -14.43 -0.03
N VAL A 331 15.71 -14.44 0.44
CA VAL A 331 14.66 -13.50 0.05
C VAL A 331 14.31 -12.64 1.26
N LEU A 332 14.57 -11.34 1.20
CA LEU A 332 14.22 -10.38 2.23
C LEU A 332 12.87 -9.75 1.93
N SER A 333 11.86 -10.10 2.73
CA SER A 333 10.47 -9.64 2.63
C SER A 333 10.08 -8.73 3.80
N ILE A 334 11.06 -8.12 4.44
CA ILE A 334 10.86 -7.23 5.59
C ILE A 334 10.93 -5.76 5.16
N PRO A 335 10.20 -4.84 5.83
CA PRO A 335 10.29 -3.41 5.55
C PRO A 335 11.71 -2.87 5.73
N PHE A 336 12.10 -1.90 4.90
CA PHE A 336 13.45 -1.31 5.01
C PHE A 336 13.64 -0.57 6.34
N THR A 337 12.58 -0.05 6.95
CA THR A 337 12.59 0.51 8.31
C THR A 337 13.05 -0.50 9.37
N VAL A 338 12.79 -1.78 9.17
CA VAL A 338 13.24 -2.89 10.02
C VAL A 338 14.61 -3.41 9.56
N LEU A 339 14.82 -3.54 8.24
CA LEU A 339 16.09 -4.01 7.69
C LEU A 339 17.29 -3.12 8.09
N ARG A 340 17.07 -1.84 8.40
CA ARG A 340 18.08 -0.92 8.98
C ARG A 340 18.64 -1.40 10.32
N LEU A 341 17.89 -2.20 11.06
CA LEU A 341 18.28 -2.71 12.37
C LEU A 341 19.08 -4.02 12.28
N VAL A 342 19.11 -4.65 11.10
CA VAL A 342 19.85 -5.87 10.83
C VAL A 342 21.29 -5.52 10.47
N ASP A 343 22.27 -6.21 11.05
CA ASP A 343 23.66 -6.07 10.64
C ASP A 343 23.87 -6.70 9.25
N THR A 344 23.95 -5.86 8.24
CA THR A 344 24.16 -6.25 6.85
C THR A 344 25.53 -5.82 6.30
N LYS A 345 26.47 -5.41 7.18
CA LYS A 345 27.79 -4.91 6.77
C LYS A 345 28.56 -5.92 5.93
N ALA A 346 28.47 -7.20 6.31
CA ALA A 346 29.09 -8.32 5.62
C ALA A 346 28.22 -8.95 4.51
N ALA A 347 27.01 -8.43 4.24
CA ALA A 347 26.11 -8.98 3.23
C ALA A 347 26.52 -8.72 1.77
N GLY A 348 27.50 -7.83 1.53
CA GLY A 348 27.98 -7.49 0.20
C GLY A 348 27.07 -6.53 -0.59
N PHE A 349 26.18 -5.78 0.10
CA PHE A 349 25.27 -4.84 -0.55
C PHE A 349 25.99 -3.64 -1.16
N SER A 350 25.57 -3.24 -2.35
CA SER A 350 26.05 -2.04 -3.04
C SER A 350 25.78 -0.76 -2.23
N ALA A 351 26.53 0.30 -2.49
CA ALA A 351 26.30 1.61 -1.86
C ALA A 351 24.89 2.15 -2.17
N ARG A 352 24.34 1.84 -3.36
CA ARG A 352 23.01 2.24 -3.77
C ARG A 352 21.94 1.50 -2.98
N LYS A 353 22.05 0.19 -2.83
CA LYS A 353 21.15 -0.62 -2.00
C LYS A 353 21.18 -0.16 -0.55
N ARG A 354 22.36 0.05 0.03
CA ARG A 354 22.47 0.58 1.41
C ARG A 354 21.79 1.95 1.56
N ARG A 355 21.88 2.83 0.55
CA ARG A 355 21.17 4.11 0.54
C ARG A 355 19.66 3.91 0.53
N ALA A 356 19.12 3.03 -0.32
CA ALA A 356 17.70 2.74 -0.38
C ALA A 356 17.18 2.21 0.96
N ILE A 357 17.88 1.25 1.57
CA ILE A 357 17.55 0.71 2.90
C ILE A 357 17.58 1.82 3.96
N ALA A 358 18.57 2.71 3.92
CA ALA A 358 18.73 3.77 4.91
C ALA A 358 17.68 4.88 4.80
N GLN A 359 17.18 5.18 3.60
CA GLN A 359 16.42 6.41 3.33
C GLN A 359 14.95 6.21 2.99
N LEU A 360 14.55 5.03 2.47
CA LEU A 360 13.14 4.78 2.17
C LEU A 360 12.36 4.59 3.47
N ASP A 361 11.45 5.51 3.75
CA ASP A 361 10.63 5.46 4.95
C ASP A 361 9.22 4.89 4.69
N LEU A 362 8.54 4.58 5.78
CA LEU A 362 7.11 4.28 5.80
C LEU A 362 6.35 5.45 6.41
N GLY A 363 5.15 5.68 5.90
CA GLY A 363 4.21 6.65 6.45
C GLY A 363 3.73 6.26 7.86
N SER A 364 3.11 7.20 8.54
CA SER A 364 2.62 7.04 9.91
C SER A 364 1.11 6.80 9.99
N ASN A 365 0.46 6.42 8.88
CA ASN A 365 -0.98 6.17 8.92
C ASN A 365 -1.35 5.21 10.05
N ALA A 366 -2.42 5.57 10.73
CA ALA A 366 -3.00 4.82 11.84
C ALA A 366 -4.46 4.52 11.57
N LYS A 367 -5.04 3.63 12.33
CA LYS A 367 -6.47 3.34 12.31
C LYS A 367 -7.04 3.47 13.72
N VAL A 368 -8.16 4.18 13.84
CA VAL A 368 -9.01 4.15 15.02
C VAL A 368 -10.38 3.69 14.59
N HIS A 369 -10.74 2.49 14.97
CA HIS A 369 -12.02 1.87 14.68
C HIS A 369 -13.01 2.23 15.78
N LEU A 370 -14.19 2.72 15.41
CA LEU A 370 -15.29 3.05 16.30
C LEU A 370 -16.51 2.23 15.89
N GLN A 371 -17.13 1.51 16.82
CA GLN A 371 -18.36 0.77 16.55
C GLN A 371 -19.58 1.52 17.11
N PHE A 372 -20.67 1.46 16.36
CA PHE A 372 -21.93 2.13 16.62
C PHE A 372 -23.06 1.12 16.66
N THR A 373 -24.17 1.46 17.30
CA THR A 373 -25.35 0.60 17.39
C THR A 373 -25.99 0.27 16.03
N SER A 374 -25.73 1.11 15.02
CA SER A 374 -26.13 0.90 13.61
C SER A 374 -25.27 1.76 12.69
N SER A 375 -25.35 1.52 11.39
CA SER A 375 -24.79 2.41 10.36
C SER A 375 -25.68 3.66 10.20
N TYR A 376 -25.81 4.46 11.26
CA TYR A 376 -26.70 5.62 11.38
C TYR A 376 -26.53 6.67 10.29
N TRP A 377 -25.34 6.73 9.67
CA TRP A 377 -25.04 7.67 8.58
C TRP A 377 -25.89 7.45 7.34
N PHE A 378 -26.40 6.23 7.11
CA PHE A 378 -27.29 5.96 5.98
C PHE A 378 -28.66 6.64 6.14
N GLU A 379 -29.12 6.91 7.35
CA GLU A 379 -30.36 7.67 7.61
C GLU A 379 -30.24 9.10 7.04
N GLU A 380 -29.04 9.67 7.12
CA GLU A 380 -28.70 10.99 6.59
C GLU A 380 -28.15 10.93 5.13
N ARG A 381 -28.22 9.78 4.49
CA ARG A 381 -27.73 9.51 3.11
C ARG A 381 -26.22 9.73 2.91
N TYR A 382 -25.40 9.49 3.93
CA TYR A 382 -23.95 9.51 3.81
C TYR A 382 -23.40 8.09 3.64
N THR A 383 -22.30 7.96 2.87
CA THR A 383 -21.52 6.70 2.76
C THR A 383 -20.64 6.46 3.99
N ALA A 384 -20.50 7.45 4.87
CA ALA A 384 -19.45 7.59 5.88
C ALA A 384 -18.04 7.79 5.33
N THR A 385 -17.82 7.76 4.01
CA THR A 385 -16.55 8.23 3.44
C THR A 385 -16.45 9.74 3.64
N ALA A 386 -15.44 10.16 4.38
CA ALA A 386 -15.25 11.56 4.76
C ALA A 386 -13.78 11.97 4.70
N TYR A 387 -13.53 13.20 4.20
CA TYR A 387 -12.25 13.89 4.31
C TYR A 387 -12.43 15.16 5.10
N ALA A 388 -11.63 15.34 6.15
CA ALA A 388 -11.77 16.46 7.05
C ALA A 388 -10.41 17.01 7.51
N THR A 389 -10.34 18.33 7.70
CA THR A 389 -9.20 18.96 8.37
C THR A 389 -9.22 18.76 9.89
N GLU A 390 -10.06 17.83 10.35
CA GLU A 390 -10.23 17.42 11.74
C GLU A 390 -9.23 16.28 12.11
N VAL A 391 -9.25 15.86 13.36
CA VAL A 391 -8.30 14.86 13.91
C VAL A 391 -8.29 13.55 13.11
N PHE A 392 -9.43 13.11 12.61
CA PHE A 392 -9.51 11.82 11.90
C PHE A 392 -8.99 11.87 10.45
N GLN A 393 -8.89 13.04 9.83
CA GLN A 393 -8.44 13.29 8.47
C GLN A 393 -9.21 12.53 7.38
N GLY A 394 -9.15 11.21 7.36
CA GLY A 394 -9.93 10.32 6.49
C GLY A 394 -10.80 9.37 7.31
N ALA A 395 -11.98 9.01 6.82
CA ALA A 395 -12.84 8.00 7.43
C ALA A 395 -13.68 7.28 6.38
N TRP A 396 -14.09 6.02 6.67
CA TRP A 396 -15.04 5.25 5.86
C TRP A 396 -15.70 4.15 6.68
N ASP A 397 -16.85 3.66 6.17
CA ASP A 397 -17.57 2.51 6.73
C ASP A 397 -16.78 1.22 6.49
N THR A 398 -16.51 0.46 7.55
CA THR A 398 -15.86 -0.84 7.51
C THR A 398 -16.79 -2.00 7.82
N SER A 399 -18.05 -1.73 8.19
CA SER A 399 -19.09 -2.75 8.43
C SER A 399 -19.82 -3.16 7.16
N ILE A 400 -19.78 -2.34 6.11
CA ILE A 400 -20.50 -2.62 4.88
C ILE A 400 -20.08 -3.97 4.27
N GLY A 401 -21.07 -4.82 3.99
CA GLY A 401 -20.84 -6.18 3.47
C GLY A 401 -20.57 -7.23 4.55
N GLN A 402 -20.57 -6.86 5.83
CA GLN A 402 -20.58 -7.78 6.96
C GLN A 402 -22.01 -8.17 7.34
N ALA A 403 -22.19 -9.22 8.15
CA ALA A 403 -23.51 -9.76 8.46
C ALA A 403 -24.16 -9.10 9.68
N GLY A 404 -23.39 -8.38 10.49
CA GLY A 404 -23.86 -7.68 11.69
C GLY A 404 -24.78 -6.51 11.38
N ARG A 405 -25.41 -5.98 12.42
CA ARG A 405 -26.25 -4.77 12.36
C ARG A 405 -25.52 -3.52 12.84
N ALA A 406 -24.45 -3.71 13.58
CA ALA A 406 -23.63 -2.63 14.09
C ALA A 406 -22.96 -1.88 12.92
N GLY A 407 -22.84 -0.55 13.04
CA GLY A 407 -22.05 0.25 12.13
C GLY A 407 -20.60 0.31 12.61
N MET A 408 -19.64 0.26 11.72
CA MET A 408 -18.24 0.48 12.05
C MET A 408 -17.62 1.54 11.17
N LEU A 409 -17.02 2.54 11.80
CA LEU A 409 -16.26 3.59 11.14
C LEU A 409 -14.79 3.43 11.45
N VAL A 410 -13.92 3.44 10.44
CA VAL A 410 -12.50 3.64 10.65
C VAL A 410 -12.14 5.10 10.43
N CYS A 411 -11.41 5.68 11.36
CA CYS A 411 -10.72 6.95 11.24
C CYS A 411 -9.27 6.71 10.86
N PHE A 412 -8.74 7.47 9.89
CA PHE A 412 -7.46 7.15 9.23
C PHE A 412 -6.52 8.35 9.16
N PRO A 413 -5.93 8.78 10.29
CA PRO A 413 -4.97 9.86 10.29
C PRO A 413 -3.61 9.44 9.74
N GLY A 414 -2.93 10.36 9.05
CA GLY A 414 -1.55 10.24 8.59
C GLY A 414 -0.68 11.38 9.11
N GLY A 415 0.59 11.43 8.69
CA GLY A 415 1.54 12.46 9.08
C GLY A 415 1.77 12.54 10.59
N ALA A 416 1.95 13.74 11.12
CA ALA A 416 2.15 13.96 12.55
C ALA A 416 0.95 13.49 13.39
N GLN A 417 -0.27 13.56 12.86
CA GLN A 417 -1.46 13.10 13.55
C GLN A 417 -1.47 11.56 13.66
N GLY A 418 -1.11 10.84 12.60
CA GLY A 418 -1.00 9.38 12.61
C GLY A 418 0.16 8.85 13.47
N ALA A 419 1.13 9.71 13.80
CA ALA A 419 2.23 9.36 14.71
C ALA A 419 1.92 9.59 16.20
N ARG A 420 0.83 10.28 16.51
CA ARG A 420 0.43 10.59 17.90
C ARG A 420 -0.50 9.52 18.43
N TYR A 421 0.00 8.70 19.35
CA TYR A 421 -0.85 7.72 20.03
C TYR A 421 -0.53 7.67 21.53
N THR A 422 -1.52 7.22 22.29
CA THR A 422 -1.39 6.87 23.71
C THR A 422 -1.94 5.46 23.91
N GLY A 423 -1.48 4.76 24.93
CA GLY A 423 -1.90 3.38 25.19
C GLY A 423 -1.25 2.36 24.24
N PRO A 424 -1.92 1.24 23.95
CA PRO A 424 -1.36 0.15 23.15
C PRO A 424 -1.17 0.56 21.69
N VAL A 425 -0.12 0.05 21.07
CA VAL A 425 0.13 0.22 19.62
C VAL A 425 -0.98 -0.45 18.80
N HIS A 426 -1.38 -1.65 19.21
CA HIS A 426 -2.52 -2.42 18.72
C HIS A 426 -3.34 -2.85 19.92
N GLY A 427 -4.57 -2.38 20.05
CA GLY A 427 -5.40 -2.71 21.19
C GLY A 427 -6.63 -1.83 21.36
N PRO A 428 -7.41 -2.07 22.43
CA PRO A 428 -8.54 -1.19 22.80
C PRO A 428 -8.08 0.26 22.89
N ALA A 429 -8.78 1.16 22.22
CA ALA A 429 -8.45 2.58 22.22
C ALA A 429 -8.72 3.19 23.60
N PRO A 430 -7.80 3.98 24.19
CA PRO A 430 -8.06 4.70 25.43
C PRO A 430 -9.21 5.69 25.31
N ASP A 431 -9.96 5.91 26.40
CA ASP A 431 -11.14 6.80 26.42
C ASP A 431 -10.82 8.19 25.87
N ALA A 432 -9.67 8.75 26.21
CA ALA A 432 -9.26 10.07 25.72
C ALA A 432 -9.14 10.10 24.19
N THR A 433 -8.59 9.03 23.60
CA THR A 433 -8.53 8.85 22.14
C THR A 433 -9.94 8.74 21.57
N VAL A 434 -10.78 7.86 22.12
CA VAL A 434 -12.15 7.65 21.68
C VAL A 434 -12.92 8.96 21.68
N GLN A 435 -12.88 9.71 22.78
CA GLN A 435 -13.60 10.98 22.91
C GLN A 435 -13.06 12.06 21.94
N SER A 436 -11.77 12.07 21.66
CA SER A 436 -11.18 12.99 20.69
C SER A 436 -11.71 12.71 19.27
N TYR A 437 -11.72 11.44 18.86
CA TYR A 437 -12.20 11.04 17.55
C TYR A 437 -13.72 11.21 17.40
N LEU A 438 -14.52 10.80 18.39
CA LEU A 438 -15.98 11.00 18.37
C LEU A 438 -16.36 12.47 18.23
N ARG A 439 -15.70 13.38 19.01
CA ARG A 439 -15.95 14.82 18.89
C ARG A 439 -15.55 15.39 17.53
N SER A 440 -14.55 14.83 16.88
CA SER A 440 -14.15 15.28 15.54
C SER A 440 -15.06 14.70 14.44
N VAL A 441 -15.64 13.52 14.64
CA VAL A 441 -16.59 12.89 13.72
C VAL A 441 -17.99 13.53 13.81
N GLU A 442 -18.45 13.91 15.00
CA GLU A 442 -19.82 14.42 15.23
C GLU A 442 -20.24 15.56 14.29
N PRO A 443 -19.45 16.62 14.03
CA PRO A 443 -19.86 17.70 13.11
C PRO A 443 -19.91 17.24 11.65
N VAL A 444 -19.23 16.15 11.30
CA VAL A 444 -19.13 15.62 9.94
C VAL A 444 -20.22 14.59 9.66
N LEU A 445 -20.41 13.67 10.60
CA LEU A 445 -21.45 12.63 10.60
C LEU A 445 -22.27 12.75 11.91
N PRO A 446 -23.27 13.63 11.95
CA PRO A 446 -24.06 13.92 13.15
C PRO A 446 -24.74 12.68 13.70
N GLY A 447 -24.68 12.49 15.03
CA GLY A 447 -25.20 11.33 15.72
C GLY A 447 -24.15 10.35 16.22
N ALA A 448 -22.87 10.57 15.91
CA ALA A 448 -21.75 9.70 16.30
C ALA A 448 -21.69 9.53 17.83
N LEU A 449 -21.78 10.62 18.59
CA LEU A 449 -21.75 10.60 20.05
C LEU A 449 -22.91 9.77 20.65
N ARG A 450 -24.10 9.84 20.05
CA ARG A 450 -25.29 9.13 20.52
C ARG A 450 -25.28 7.65 20.17
N ALA A 451 -24.81 7.32 18.95
CA ALA A 451 -24.84 5.97 18.41
C ALA A 451 -23.65 5.11 18.84
N PHE A 452 -22.58 5.69 19.40
CA PHE A 452 -21.40 4.95 19.84
C PHE A 452 -21.76 3.90 20.90
N ASN A 453 -21.34 2.64 20.70
CA ASN A 453 -21.69 1.53 21.58
C ASN A 453 -20.62 1.18 22.63
N GLY A 454 -19.55 1.96 22.73
CA GLY A 454 -18.45 1.74 23.67
C GLY A 454 -17.30 0.89 23.16
N ARG A 455 -17.37 0.36 21.93
CA ARG A 455 -16.30 -0.45 21.32
C ARG A 455 -15.42 0.39 20.42
N ALA A 456 -14.13 0.47 20.75
CA ALA A 456 -13.14 1.15 19.93
C ALA A 456 -11.79 0.44 19.99
N TYR A 457 -11.10 0.37 18.87
CA TYR A 457 -9.79 -0.26 18.73
C TYR A 457 -8.83 0.65 17.96
N GLN A 458 -7.55 0.63 18.29
CA GLN A 458 -6.56 1.46 17.62
C GLN A 458 -5.38 0.65 17.10
N ASP A 459 -4.82 1.12 15.97
CA ASP A 459 -3.65 0.56 15.30
C ASP A 459 -2.72 1.69 14.88
N PHE A 460 -1.60 1.84 15.57
CA PHE A 460 -0.58 2.85 15.28
C PHE A 460 0.71 2.18 14.81
N TRP A 461 0.78 1.87 13.52
CA TRP A 461 1.85 1.11 12.90
C TRP A 461 3.25 1.69 13.07
N ILE A 462 3.37 3.00 13.34
CA ILE A 462 4.65 3.64 13.62
C ILE A 462 5.31 3.09 14.91
N GLY A 463 4.50 2.63 15.86
CA GLY A 463 4.95 2.02 17.11
C GLY A 463 5.17 0.51 17.02
N ASP A 464 4.74 -0.16 15.94
CA ASP A 464 4.94 -1.60 15.78
C ASP A 464 6.43 -1.92 15.54
N PRO A 465 7.07 -2.76 16.37
CA PRO A 465 8.51 -3.02 16.30
C PRO A 465 8.93 -3.76 15.02
N PHE A 466 8.02 -4.51 14.40
CA PHE A 466 8.29 -5.34 13.22
C PHE A 466 7.95 -4.67 11.89
N THR A 467 7.39 -3.45 11.92
CA THR A 467 7.10 -2.68 10.71
C THR A 467 7.63 -1.26 10.77
N ARG A 468 7.49 -0.58 11.92
CA ARG A 468 7.93 0.79 12.18
C ARG A 468 7.39 1.79 11.16
N GLY A 469 6.10 1.66 10.86
CA GLY A 469 5.35 2.51 9.93
C GLY A 469 4.32 1.74 9.13
N ALA A 470 3.51 2.49 8.40
CA ALA A 470 2.37 1.98 7.67
C ALA A 470 2.76 1.36 6.30
N TYR A 471 3.17 2.18 5.35
CA TYR A 471 3.59 1.77 4.01
C TYR A 471 4.54 2.80 3.40
N SER A 472 5.28 2.38 2.37
CA SER A 472 6.36 3.18 1.80
C SER A 472 5.83 4.35 0.97
N TYR A 473 6.59 5.44 0.96
CA TYR A 473 6.36 6.62 0.14
C TYR A 473 7.68 7.30 -0.21
N TYR A 474 7.69 8.14 -1.25
CA TYR A 474 8.88 8.88 -1.65
C TYR A 474 8.84 10.33 -1.17
N LYS A 475 9.92 10.74 -0.51
CA LYS A 475 10.21 12.13 -0.16
C LYS A 475 10.77 12.89 -1.36
N VAL A 476 10.89 14.20 -1.22
CA VAL A 476 11.54 15.08 -2.20
C VAL A 476 12.89 14.50 -2.63
N GLY A 477 13.09 14.33 -3.94
CA GLY A 477 14.31 13.79 -4.56
C GLY A 477 14.43 12.27 -4.54
N GLN A 478 13.50 11.52 -3.98
CA GLN A 478 13.63 10.07 -3.83
C GLN A 478 13.14 9.28 -5.04
N TYR A 479 12.28 9.79 -5.89
CA TYR A 479 11.95 9.11 -7.14
C TYR A 479 13.17 8.96 -8.04
N THR A 480 13.96 10.01 -8.18
CA THR A 480 15.15 10.00 -9.04
C THR A 480 16.40 9.40 -8.41
N THR A 481 16.36 9.06 -7.12
CA THR A 481 17.51 8.50 -6.40
C THR A 481 17.29 7.11 -5.85
N LEU A 482 16.05 6.73 -5.53
CA LEU A 482 15.72 5.46 -4.90
C LEU A 482 14.75 4.60 -5.72
N CYS A 483 13.70 5.20 -6.32
CA CYS A 483 12.62 4.44 -6.94
C CYS A 483 13.14 3.44 -7.98
N GLY A 484 12.87 2.16 -7.72
CA GLY A 484 13.31 1.03 -8.54
C GLY A 484 14.57 0.34 -8.04
N GLU A 485 15.36 0.97 -7.14
CA GLU A 485 16.53 0.33 -6.50
C GLU A 485 16.10 -0.73 -5.49
N GLU A 486 14.95 -0.55 -4.84
CA GLU A 486 14.46 -1.40 -3.77
C GLU A 486 14.35 -2.85 -4.20
N LYS A 487 13.97 -3.09 -5.45
CA LYS A 487 13.72 -4.43 -5.99
C LYS A 487 14.97 -5.12 -6.57
N ILE A 488 16.08 -4.39 -6.80
CA ILE A 488 17.26 -4.94 -7.48
C ILE A 488 17.92 -5.99 -6.56
N PRO A 489 18.17 -7.22 -7.05
CA PRO A 489 18.88 -8.22 -6.27
C PRO A 489 20.34 -7.82 -5.99
N GLU A 490 20.89 -8.30 -4.89
CA GLU A 490 22.29 -8.14 -4.50
C GLU A 490 22.95 -9.52 -4.36
N GLY A 491 23.68 -9.95 -5.37
CA GLY A 491 24.17 -11.32 -5.46
C GLY A 491 22.99 -12.32 -5.51
N ARG A 492 22.88 -13.20 -4.50
CA ARG A 492 21.74 -14.12 -4.35
C ARG A 492 20.78 -13.71 -3.22
N VAL A 493 20.76 -12.41 -2.89
CA VAL A 493 19.77 -11.82 -1.99
C VAL A 493 18.73 -11.10 -2.84
N TYR A 494 17.48 -11.53 -2.74
CA TYR A 494 16.31 -10.99 -3.45
C TYR A 494 15.45 -10.19 -2.48
N PHE A 495 14.74 -9.20 -3.00
CA PHE A 495 13.94 -8.29 -2.18
C PHE A 495 12.49 -8.32 -2.65
N CYS A 496 11.55 -8.55 -1.76
CA CYS A 496 10.12 -8.38 -1.99
C CYS A 496 9.46 -7.64 -0.82
N GLY A 497 8.19 -7.32 -0.95
CA GLY A 497 7.45 -6.42 -0.10
C GLY A 497 6.86 -5.29 -0.92
N GLU A 498 5.79 -4.65 -0.45
CA GLU A 498 5.12 -3.57 -1.19
C GLU A 498 6.08 -2.45 -1.61
N GLN A 499 7.08 -2.15 -0.78
CA GLN A 499 8.10 -1.13 -1.04
C GLN A 499 8.96 -1.42 -2.27
N THR A 500 8.98 -2.66 -2.76
CA THR A 500 9.74 -3.07 -3.94
C THR A 500 8.90 -3.13 -5.22
N SER A 501 7.62 -2.80 -5.15
CA SER A 501 6.74 -2.64 -6.31
C SER A 501 6.78 -1.20 -6.81
N ILE A 502 6.97 -0.99 -8.10
CA ILE A 502 6.94 0.35 -8.71
C ILE A 502 5.49 0.78 -8.96
N ALA A 503 4.64 -0.14 -9.39
CA ALA A 503 3.27 0.17 -9.81
C ALA A 503 2.26 0.18 -8.66
N TRP A 504 2.50 -0.64 -7.63
CA TRP A 504 1.56 -0.82 -6.51
C TRP A 504 2.28 -0.76 -5.15
N GLN A 505 3.18 0.20 -5.02
CA GLN A 505 3.83 0.51 -3.75
C GLN A 505 2.75 0.88 -2.71
N GLY A 506 2.82 0.29 -1.50
CA GLY A 506 1.86 0.53 -0.43
C GLY A 506 0.63 -0.39 -0.44
N TYR A 507 0.37 -1.14 -1.50
CA TYR A 507 -0.82 -1.98 -1.64
C TYR A 507 -0.53 -3.47 -1.38
N ILE A 508 -1.57 -4.23 -0.97
CA ILE A 508 -1.52 -5.70 -0.91
C ILE A 508 -1.15 -6.27 -2.30
N ASN A 509 -1.66 -5.64 -3.37
CA ASN A 509 -1.34 -6.03 -4.74
C ASN A 509 0.16 -5.96 -5.04
N GLY A 510 0.84 -4.91 -4.57
CA GLY A 510 2.29 -4.78 -4.70
C GLY A 510 3.07 -5.82 -3.89
N ALA A 511 2.53 -6.22 -2.74
CA ALA A 511 3.12 -7.31 -1.96
C ALA A 511 3.04 -8.64 -2.72
N VAL A 512 1.89 -8.98 -3.32
CA VAL A 512 1.73 -10.20 -4.14
C VAL A 512 2.62 -10.13 -5.38
N GLU A 513 2.57 -9.02 -6.14
CA GLU A 513 3.40 -8.79 -7.33
C GLU A 513 4.89 -9.01 -7.04
N SER A 514 5.38 -8.38 -5.97
CA SER A 514 6.80 -8.47 -5.62
C SER A 514 7.21 -9.85 -5.11
N GLY A 515 6.32 -10.57 -4.44
CA GLY A 515 6.54 -11.96 -4.05
C GLY A 515 6.64 -12.89 -5.26
N GLU A 516 5.74 -12.76 -6.25
CA GLU A 516 5.80 -13.50 -7.50
C GLU A 516 7.06 -13.15 -8.33
N ARG A 517 7.45 -11.87 -8.36
CA ARG A 517 8.68 -11.43 -9.01
C ARG A 517 9.91 -12.04 -8.36
N ALA A 518 10.03 -11.98 -7.03
CA ALA A 518 11.16 -12.56 -6.32
C ALA A 518 11.25 -14.09 -6.51
N ALA A 519 10.12 -14.78 -6.48
CA ALA A 519 10.10 -16.22 -6.79
C ALA A 519 10.61 -16.50 -8.20
N ARG A 520 10.20 -15.72 -9.20
CA ARG A 520 10.69 -15.85 -10.59
C ARG A 520 12.19 -15.61 -10.69
N GLU A 521 12.70 -14.58 -10.04
CA GLU A 521 14.14 -14.25 -10.02
C GLU A 521 14.96 -15.39 -9.37
N VAL A 522 14.47 -15.96 -8.26
CA VAL A 522 15.08 -17.13 -7.61
C VAL A 522 15.08 -18.35 -8.56
N LEU A 523 13.94 -18.67 -9.16
CA LEU A 523 13.81 -19.81 -10.07
C LEU A 523 14.73 -19.67 -11.30
N GLN A 524 14.83 -18.47 -11.86
CA GLN A 524 15.77 -18.20 -12.95
C GLN A 524 17.22 -18.47 -12.54
N THR A 525 17.62 -18.05 -11.35
CA THR A 525 18.96 -18.33 -10.80
C THR A 525 19.19 -19.84 -10.59
N LEU A 526 18.15 -20.58 -10.25
CA LEU A 526 18.20 -22.03 -10.11
C LEU A 526 18.05 -22.80 -11.43
N GLY A 527 17.82 -22.11 -12.55
CA GLY A 527 17.61 -22.72 -13.87
C GLY A 527 16.26 -23.44 -14.00
N LEU A 528 15.23 -23.01 -13.26
CA LEU A 528 13.90 -23.60 -13.21
C LEU A 528 12.84 -22.69 -13.84
N ALA A 529 11.77 -23.28 -14.38
CA ALA A 529 10.64 -22.53 -14.93
C ALA A 529 9.74 -21.95 -13.81
N HIS A 530 9.15 -20.77 -14.05
CA HIS A 530 8.16 -20.18 -13.14
C HIS A 530 6.78 -20.81 -13.36
N PRO A 531 6.01 -21.16 -12.32
CA PRO A 531 4.71 -21.82 -12.44
C PRO A 531 3.63 -20.99 -13.14
N LEU A 532 3.77 -19.67 -13.23
CA LEU A 532 2.86 -18.77 -13.96
C LEU A 532 3.41 -18.30 -15.32
N ALA A 533 4.41 -18.99 -15.87
CA ALA A 533 5.02 -18.63 -17.17
C ALA A 533 4.23 -19.14 -18.40
N SER A 534 3.03 -19.67 -18.21
CA SER A 534 2.12 -20.14 -19.26
C SER A 534 0.90 -19.24 -19.43
#